data_4c80f85f9ce468c1e98df69210209df6
#
_entry.id   4c80f85f9ce468c1e98df69210209df6
#
_cell.length_a   1.000
_cell.length_b   1.000
_cell.length_c   1.000
_cell.angle_alpha   90.00
_cell.angle_beta   90.00
_cell.angle_gamma   90.00
#
_symmetry.space_group_name_H-M   'P 1'
#
loop_
_entity.id
_entity.type
_entity.pdbx_description
1 polymer ?
#
loop_
_entity_poly.entity_id
_entity_poly.type
_entity_poly.pdbx_seq_one_letter_code
_entity_poly.pdbx_strand_id
1 'polypeptide(L)'
;GGMSGTETTSASFSLKAIAKKEGDVWRISSEKSVVTMEKEDETTTDYYMSINGTIGTTKDADFSLALYMNVKAMEDGGMQMNMGGTFAGESTGKTYGVDGDETSFDWDIAFHRYDIKTNDGAAIMLQTTDLESVTSASVTGESFTSDVDGEVMVDMSGMMSGFVGYQPTKVNEVLAKWVTATPTGSMPPYSYEINGKVFVVKTASGEYAKLRFTDMSDATGKNEAATFDYEFPLK
;
A
#
# COMPACT_ATOMS: atom_id res chain seq x y z
N GLY A 1 -45.72 -17.49 28.98
CA GLY A 1 -44.88 -17.78 27.81
C GLY A 1 -44.22 -16.51 27.34
N GLY A 2 -42.98 -16.25 27.78
CA GLY A 2 -42.21 -15.12 27.30
C GLY A 2 -41.46 -15.54 26.05
N MET A 3 -41.70 -14.89 24.92
CA MET A 3 -40.83 -14.96 23.78
C MET A 3 -39.61 -14.08 24.06
N SER A 4 -38.44 -14.70 24.21
CA SER A 4 -37.17 -14.02 24.15
C SER A 4 -36.94 -13.65 22.70
N GLY A 5 -37.14 -12.41 22.33
CA GLY A 5 -36.69 -11.86 21.06
C GLY A 5 -35.18 -11.76 21.11
N THR A 6 -34.51 -12.46 20.22
CA THR A 6 -33.09 -12.24 19.97
C THR A 6 -32.98 -10.92 19.23
N GLU A 7 -32.66 -9.84 19.94
CA GLU A 7 -32.27 -8.60 19.28
C GLU A 7 -30.97 -8.83 18.53
N THR A 8 -31.04 -8.78 17.21
CA THR A 8 -29.84 -8.85 16.34
C THR A 8 -29.29 -7.45 16.27
N THR A 9 -28.29 -7.16 17.09
CA THR A 9 -27.54 -5.91 16.99
C THR A 9 -26.55 -6.05 15.84
N SER A 10 -26.73 -5.29 14.77
CA SER A 10 -25.77 -5.21 13.68
C SER A 10 -24.83 -4.04 13.94
N ALA A 11 -23.54 -4.30 13.95
CA ALA A 11 -22.50 -3.28 13.97
C ALA A 11 -21.61 -3.47 12.75
N SER A 12 -21.29 -2.39 12.06
CA SER A 12 -20.32 -2.40 10.95
C SER A 12 -19.03 -1.70 11.40
N PHE A 13 -17.92 -2.26 11.01
CA PHE A 13 -16.60 -1.65 11.20
C PHE A 13 -15.71 -1.92 10.01
N SER A 14 -14.69 -1.09 9.85
CA SER A 14 -13.65 -1.27 8.84
C SER A 14 -12.30 -1.43 9.52
N LEU A 15 -11.61 -2.51 9.18
CA LEU A 15 -10.26 -2.80 9.67
C LEU A 15 -9.37 -3.05 8.46
N LYS A 16 -8.29 -2.27 8.34
CA LYS A 16 -7.31 -2.46 7.29
C LYS A 16 -6.33 -3.54 7.70
N ALA A 17 -6.10 -4.49 6.81
CA ALA A 17 -5.13 -5.56 6.99
C ALA A 17 -4.23 -5.67 5.77
N ILE A 18 -3.04 -6.20 5.98
CA ILE A 18 -2.07 -6.52 4.94
C ILE A 18 -2.25 -7.99 4.60
N ALA A 19 -2.30 -8.31 3.32
CA ALA A 19 -2.27 -9.67 2.82
C ALA A 19 -0.94 -9.91 2.10
N LYS A 20 -0.18 -10.90 2.55
CA LYS A 20 1.07 -11.33 1.93
C LYS A 20 0.93 -12.75 1.46
N LYS A 21 1.24 -13.02 0.18
CA LYS A 21 1.24 -14.37 -0.34
C LYS A 21 2.45 -15.15 0.14
N GLU A 22 2.21 -16.29 0.76
CA GLU A 22 3.24 -17.21 1.23
C GLU A 22 2.87 -18.63 0.74
N GLY A 23 3.41 -19.04 -0.39
CA GLY A 23 3.05 -20.32 -1.03
C GLY A 23 1.58 -20.36 -1.42
N ASP A 24 0.83 -21.32 -0.88
CA ASP A 24 -0.59 -21.54 -1.20
C ASP A 24 -1.56 -20.77 -0.26
N VAL A 25 -1.07 -19.84 0.51
CA VAL A 25 -1.90 -19.04 1.42
C VAL A 25 -1.59 -17.56 1.32
N TRP A 26 -2.61 -16.76 1.56
CA TRP A 26 -2.47 -15.36 1.92
C TRP A 26 -2.36 -15.26 3.42
N ARG A 27 -1.26 -14.70 3.92
CA ARG A 27 -1.13 -14.33 5.31
C ARG A 27 -1.72 -12.96 5.51
N ILE A 28 -2.74 -12.90 6.36
CA ILE A 28 -3.44 -11.65 6.70
C ILE A 28 -2.93 -11.17 8.05
N SER A 29 -2.55 -9.91 8.12
CA SER A 29 -2.18 -9.28 9.38
C SER A 29 -2.57 -7.81 9.41
N SER A 30 -2.98 -7.33 10.56
CA SER A 30 -3.15 -5.91 10.81
C SER A 30 -2.41 -5.53 12.09
N GLU A 31 -1.95 -4.30 12.16
CA GLU A 31 -1.56 -3.73 13.43
C GLU A 31 -2.81 -3.49 14.30
N LYS A 32 -2.59 -3.36 15.61
CA LYS A 32 -3.62 -2.98 16.56
C LYS A 32 -4.04 -1.53 16.28
N SER A 33 -5.27 -1.33 15.81
CA SER A 33 -5.80 -0.03 15.45
C SER A 33 -7.07 0.30 16.24
N VAL A 34 -7.41 1.58 16.31
CA VAL A 34 -8.66 2.04 16.92
C VAL A 34 -9.77 1.96 15.89
N VAL A 35 -10.85 1.27 16.25
CA VAL A 35 -12.06 1.17 15.46
C VAL A 35 -13.22 1.70 16.29
N THR A 36 -13.92 2.68 15.76
CA THR A 36 -15.12 3.24 16.39
C THR A 36 -16.36 2.49 15.91
N MET A 37 -17.10 1.91 16.83
CA MET A 37 -18.38 1.27 16.55
C MET A 37 -19.52 2.17 17.01
N GLU A 38 -20.47 2.43 16.12
CA GLU A 38 -21.72 3.13 16.41
C GLU A 38 -22.81 2.12 16.74
N LYS A 39 -23.54 2.39 17.81
CA LYS A 39 -24.69 1.59 18.25
C LYS A 39 -26.00 2.20 17.73
N GLU A 40 -27.09 1.44 17.80
CA GLU A 40 -28.41 1.87 17.35
C GLU A 40 -28.95 3.11 18.11
N ASP A 41 -28.47 3.39 19.32
CA ASP A 41 -28.78 4.58 20.10
C ASP A 41 -27.89 5.80 19.76
N GLU A 42 -27.17 5.76 18.63
CA GLU A 42 -26.22 6.79 18.17
C GLU A 42 -25.02 6.99 19.11
N THR A 43 -24.85 6.14 20.12
CA THR A 43 -23.63 6.16 20.94
C THR A 43 -22.49 5.44 20.25
N THR A 44 -21.27 5.92 20.48
CA THR A 44 -20.06 5.31 19.90
C THR A 44 -19.19 4.71 20.98
N THR A 45 -18.49 3.63 20.63
CA THR A 45 -17.49 3.00 21.49
C THR A 45 -16.23 2.73 20.66
N ASP A 46 -15.09 3.16 21.18
CA ASP A 46 -13.80 2.88 20.58
C ASP A 46 -13.25 1.54 21.05
N TYR A 47 -12.79 0.75 20.12
CA TYR A 47 -12.13 -0.53 20.36
C TYR A 47 -10.72 -0.52 19.78
N TYR A 48 -9.80 -1.20 20.44
CA TYR A 48 -8.59 -1.67 19.79
C TYR A 48 -8.88 -2.98 19.08
N MET A 49 -8.54 -3.06 17.81
CA MET A 49 -8.76 -4.28 17.03
C MET A 49 -7.51 -4.63 16.21
N SER A 50 -7.30 -5.91 16.03
CA SER A 50 -6.34 -6.45 15.06
C SER A 50 -6.84 -7.78 14.52
N ILE A 51 -6.41 -8.12 13.31
CA ILE A 51 -6.72 -9.39 12.66
C ILE A 51 -5.43 -10.07 12.21
N ASN A 52 -5.34 -11.38 12.40
CA ASN A 52 -4.23 -12.19 11.94
C ASN A 52 -4.75 -13.54 11.47
N GLY A 53 -4.10 -14.11 10.47
CA GLY A 53 -4.42 -15.46 10.04
C GLY A 53 -4.04 -15.73 8.60
N THR A 54 -4.72 -16.70 8.01
CA THR A 54 -4.45 -17.16 6.66
C THR A 54 -5.73 -17.39 5.88
N ILE A 55 -5.65 -17.16 4.57
CA ILE A 55 -6.70 -17.49 3.60
C ILE A 55 -6.01 -18.25 2.46
N GLY A 56 -6.56 -19.40 2.06
CA GLY A 56 -6.02 -20.13 0.92
C GLY A 56 -6.22 -19.38 -0.41
N THR A 57 -5.38 -19.67 -1.38
CA THR A 57 -5.33 -18.94 -2.66
C THR A 57 -6.26 -19.53 -3.73
N THR A 58 -6.85 -20.68 -3.48
CA THR A 58 -7.73 -21.37 -4.45
C THR A 58 -9.20 -21.06 -4.20
N LYS A 59 -10.04 -21.38 -5.18
CA LYS A 59 -11.50 -21.38 -5.02
C LYS A 59 -11.88 -22.37 -3.90
N ASP A 60 -12.86 -22.02 -3.10
CA ASP A 60 -13.31 -22.81 -1.94
C ASP A 60 -12.19 -23.08 -0.91
N ALA A 61 -11.28 -22.14 -0.79
CA ALA A 61 -10.14 -22.26 0.11
C ALA A 61 -10.55 -22.10 1.58
N ASP A 62 -9.85 -22.83 2.44
CA ASP A 62 -9.99 -22.68 3.87
C ASP A 62 -9.40 -21.35 4.35
N PHE A 63 -10.00 -20.80 5.36
CA PHE A 63 -9.46 -19.65 6.08
C PHE A 63 -9.40 -19.90 7.58
N SER A 64 -8.45 -19.26 8.23
CA SER A 64 -8.31 -19.26 9.68
C SER A 64 -7.85 -17.88 10.11
N LEU A 65 -8.74 -17.12 10.72
CA LEU A 65 -8.50 -15.75 11.14
C LEU A 65 -8.74 -15.62 12.64
N ALA A 66 -7.86 -14.87 13.32
CA ALA A 66 -8.02 -14.46 14.70
C ALA A 66 -8.28 -12.95 14.74
N LEU A 67 -9.42 -12.55 15.23
CA LEU A 67 -9.79 -11.17 15.49
C LEU A 67 -9.58 -10.87 16.99
N TYR A 68 -8.70 -9.92 17.29
CA TYR A 68 -8.56 -9.37 18.62
C TYR A 68 -9.40 -8.10 18.75
N MET A 69 -10.09 -7.93 19.86
CA MET A 69 -10.87 -6.75 20.17
C MET A 69 -10.81 -6.44 21.67
N ASN A 70 -10.60 -5.17 22.00
CA ASN A 70 -10.67 -4.68 23.37
C ASN A 70 -11.26 -3.28 23.39
N VAL A 71 -12.09 -2.96 24.39
CA VAL A 71 -12.58 -1.60 24.59
C VAL A 71 -11.39 -0.69 24.92
N LYS A 72 -11.20 0.40 24.18
CA LYS A 72 -10.07 1.30 24.35
C LYS A 72 -9.96 1.90 25.75
N ALA A 73 -11.09 2.12 26.42
CA ALA A 73 -11.14 2.66 27.78
C ALA A 73 -10.74 1.63 28.86
N MET A 74 -10.56 0.35 28.49
CA MET A 74 -10.16 -0.72 29.42
C MET A 74 -8.72 -1.13 29.11
N GLU A 75 -7.83 -0.98 30.07
CA GLU A 75 -6.41 -1.34 29.91
C GLU A 75 -6.21 -2.86 29.82
N ASP A 76 -7.07 -3.65 30.49
CA ASP A 76 -7.00 -5.11 30.54
C ASP A 76 -8.32 -5.75 30.09
N GLY A 77 -8.25 -6.93 29.49
CA GLY A 77 -9.44 -7.75 29.21
C GLY A 77 -9.86 -7.85 27.75
N GLY A 78 -8.91 -7.84 26.82
CA GLY A 78 -9.18 -8.09 25.40
C GLY A 78 -9.78 -9.47 25.15
N MET A 79 -10.62 -9.55 24.12
CA MET A 79 -11.24 -10.79 23.65
C MET A 79 -10.65 -11.17 22.31
N GLN A 80 -10.35 -12.45 22.13
CA GLN A 80 -9.94 -13.00 20.86
C GLN A 80 -11.04 -13.93 20.34
N MET A 81 -11.48 -13.69 19.11
CA MET A 81 -12.39 -14.56 18.39
C MET A 81 -11.63 -15.26 17.27
N ASN A 82 -11.72 -16.59 17.23
CA ASN A 82 -11.16 -17.36 16.13
C ASN A 82 -12.29 -17.71 15.16
N MET A 83 -12.07 -17.41 13.90
CA MET A 83 -12.97 -17.69 12.81
C MET A 83 -12.25 -18.60 11.82
N GLY A 84 -12.91 -19.67 11.43
CA GLY A 84 -12.37 -20.60 10.43
C GLY A 84 -13.52 -21.19 9.63
N GLY A 85 -13.20 -21.63 8.44
CA GLY A 85 -14.17 -22.23 7.53
C GLY A 85 -13.63 -22.33 6.11
N THR A 86 -14.54 -22.63 5.21
CA THR A 86 -14.26 -22.66 3.78
C THR A 86 -15.08 -21.55 3.12
N PHE A 87 -14.45 -20.74 2.29
CA PHE A 87 -15.18 -19.79 1.49
C PHE A 87 -16.01 -20.54 0.44
N ALA A 88 -17.33 -20.47 0.58
CA ALA A 88 -18.25 -20.96 -0.45
C ALA A 88 -18.43 -19.84 -1.49
N GLY A 89 -17.87 -20.02 -2.69
CA GLY A 89 -18.05 -19.09 -3.79
C GLY A 89 -16.75 -18.64 -4.47
N GLU A 90 -16.90 -17.85 -5.51
CA GLU A 90 -15.74 -17.29 -6.19
C GLU A 90 -15.15 -16.16 -5.32
N SER A 91 -13.96 -16.40 -4.79
CA SER A 91 -13.09 -15.34 -4.34
C SER A 91 -12.66 -14.58 -5.61
N THR A 92 -13.41 -13.57 -5.96
CA THR A 92 -12.91 -12.62 -6.96
C THR A 92 -11.80 -11.86 -6.25
N GLY A 93 -10.54 -11.97 -6.68
CA GLY A 93 -9.38 -11.31 -6.08
C GLY A 93 -9.49 -9.79 -5.95
N LYS A 94 -10.56 -9.21 -6.46
CA LYS A 94 -10.97 -7.82 -6.27
C LYS A 94 -11.53 -7.50 -4.88
N THR A 95 -11.97 -8.51 -4.12
CA THR A 95 -12.66 -8.31 -2.83
C THR A 95 -11.67 -7.98 -1.70
N TYR A 96 -10.41 -8.30 -1.86
CA TYR A 96 -9.41 -8.17 -0.80
C TYR A 96 -8.45 -6.99 -0.97
N GLY A 97 -8.62 -6.15 -2.00
CA GLY A 97 -7.77 -4.98 -2.21
C GLY A 97 -6.28 -5.29 -2.31
N VAL A 98 -5.93 -6.53 -2.60
CA VAL A 98 -4.57 -6.90 -2.96
C VAL A 98 -4.40 -6.51 -4.42
N ASP A 99 -3.97 -5.30 -4.66
CA ASP A 99 -3.57 -4.85 -5.97
C ASP A 99 -2.30 -5.60 -6.37
N GLY A 100 -2.51 -6.67 -7.11
CA GLY A 100 -1.45 -7.43 -7.73
C GLY A 100 -0.75 -8.41 -6.79
N ASP A 101 -0.73 -9.63 -7.21
CA ASP A 101 0.24 -10.62 -6.79
C ASP A 101 1.57 -10.24 -7.44
N GLU A 102 2.50 -9.66 -6.68
CA GLU A 102 3.85 -9.33 -7.15
C GLU A 102 4.57 -10.55 -7.75
N THR A 103 4.05 -11.74 -7.54
CA THR A 103 4.60 -13.01 -8.07
C THR A 103 3.88 -13.53 -9.30
N SER A 104 2.73 -12.96 -9.69
CA SER A 104 1.87 -13.48 -10.76
C SER A 104 2.00 -12.76 -12.11
N PHE A 105 2.70 -11.64 -12.16
CA PHE A 105 2.97 -10.92 -13.42
C PHE A 105 4.37 -10.28 -13.40
N ASP A 106 4.92 -10.08 -14.58
CA ASP A 106 6.18 -9.38 -14.74
C ASP A 106 5.97 -7.88 -14.51
N TRP A 107 6.74 -7.33 -13.61
CA TRP A 107 6.74 -5.91 -13.34
C TRP A 107 8.18 -5.40 -13.15
N ASP A 108 8.44 -4.17 -13.51
CA ASP A 108 9.77 -3.56 -13.41
C ASP A 108 9.82 -2.48 -12.33
N ILE A 109 8.74 -1.72 -12.16
CA ILE A 109 8.60 -0.68 -11.13
C ILE A 109 7.22 -0.75 -10.48
N ALA A 110 7.17 -0.44 -9.19
CA ALA A 110 5.92 -0.34 -8.43
C ALA A 110 5.86 0.99 -7.69
N PHE A 111 4.66 1.57 -7.67
CA PHE A 111 4.38 2.86 -7.06
C PHE A 111 3.54 2.71 -5.81
N HIS A 112 3.90 3.43 -4.77
CA HIS A 112 3.06 3.68 -3.63
C HIS A 112 3.07 5.17 -3.32
N ARG A 113 2.07 5.88 -3.81
CA ARG A 113 2.03 7.35 -3.79
C ARG A 113 3.25 7.93 -4.53
N TYR A 114 4.17 8.59 -3.82
CA TYR A 114 5.42 9.11 -4.38
C TYR A 114 6.64 8.20 -4.15
N ASP A 115 6.47 7.13 -3.37
CA ASP A 115 7.52 6.12 -3.19
C ASP A 115 7.53 5.14 -4.36
N ILE A 116 8.72 4.76 -4.77
CA ILE A 116 8.92 3.88 -5.93
C ILE A 116 9.94 2.82 -5.57
N LYS A 117 9.66 1.58 -5.95
CA LYS A 117 10.62 0.47 -5.91
C LYS A 117 10.78 -0.17 -7.28
N THR A 118 11.90 -0.83 -7.51
CA THR A 118 12.14 -1.67 -8.67
C THR A 118 11.95 -3.15 -8.32
N ASN A 119 11.78 -3.99 -9.32
CA ASN A 119 11.81 -5.44 -9.16
C ASN A 119 13.22 -5.95 -9.46
N ASP A 120 14.11 -5.93 -8.46
CA ASP A 120 15.53 -6.28 -8.59
C ASP A 120 16.27 -5.48 -9.67
N GLY A 121 15.78 -4.30 -9.97
CA GLY A 121 16.39 -3.35 -10.89
C GLY A 121 17.25 -2.31 -10.18
N ALA A 122 17.58 -1.25 -10.92
CA ALA A 122 18.29 -0.10 -10.39
C ALA A 122 17.95 1.16 -11.19
N ALA A 123 18.20 2.34 -10.66
CA ALA A 123 17.87 3.59 -11.30
C ALA A 123 18.99 4.63 -11.24
N ILE A 124 18.97 5.57 -12.19
CA ILE A 124 19.79 6.77 -12.21
C ILE A 124 18.91 7.99 -12.55
N MET A 125 19.20 9.12 -11.97
CA MET A 125 18.61 10.40 -12.32
C MET A 125 19.60 11.21 -13.15
N LEU A 126 19.21 11.61 -14.35
CA LEU A 126 20.00 12.47 -15.22
C LEU A 126 19.69 13.95 -14.92
N GLN A 127 20.61 14.84 -15.31
CA GLN A 127 20.40 16.28 -15.07
C GLN A 127 19.50 16.96 -16.10
N THR A 128 19.24 16.29 -17.24
CA THR A 128 18.36 16.80 -18.29
C THR A 128 16.88 16.66 -17.92
N THR A 129 16.07 17.58 -18.44
CA THR A 129 14.60 17.51 -18.42
C THR A 129 14.02 17.14 -19.79
N ASP A 130 14.87 16.94 -20.78
CA ASP A 130 14.49 16.56 -22.14
C ASP A 130 14.52 15.04 -22.30
N LEU A 131 13.31 14.43 -22.28
CA LEU A 131 13.15 12.99 -22.40
C LEU A 131 13.68 12.46 -23.75
N GLU A 132 13.46 13.21 -24.85
CA GLU A 132 13.84 12.78 -26.19
C GLU A 132 15.38 12.73 -26.38
N SER A 133 16.11 13.57 -25.66
CA SER A 133 17.57 13.60 -25.74
C SER A 133 18.27 12.41 -25.09
N VAL A 134 17.56 11.61 -24.29
CA VAL A 134 18.12 10.49 -23.56
C VAL A 134 18.05 9.21 -24.39
N THR A 135 19.20 8.61 -24.62
CA THR A 135 19.37 7.35 -25.33
C THR A 135 20.19 6.37 -24.49
N SER A 136 20.36 5.15 -24.96
CA SER A 136 21.23 4.15 -24.31
C SER A 136 22.66 4.64 -24.12
N ALA A 137 23.17 5.49 -25.05
CA ALA A 137 24.48 6.11 -24.91
C ALA A 137 24.59 7.07 -23.73
N SER A 138 23.48 7.69 -23.31
CA SER A 138 23.42 8.63 -22.18
C SER A 138 23.74 7.97 -20.84
N VAL A 139 23.64 6.66 -20.74
CA VAL A 139 23.84 5.89 -19.49
C VAL A 139 25.01 4.90 -19.59
N THR A 140 25.76 4.92 -20.68
CA THR A 140 26.91 4.04 -20.86
C THR A 140 28.00 4.37 -19.84
N GLY A 141 28.38 3.37 -19.03
CA GLY A 141 29.38 3.52 -17.97
C GLY A 141 28.90 4.21 -16.71
N GLU A 142 27.62 4.58 -16.63
CA GLU A 142 27.04 5.20 -15.46
C GLU A 142 26.70 4.17 -14.37
N SER A 143 26.73 4.61 -13.13
CA SER A 143 26.37 3.78 -11.97
C SER A 143 24.90 3.94 -11.63
N PHE A 144 24.21 2.81 -11.51
CA PHE A 144 22.81 2.74 -11.13
C PHE A 144 22.67 2.38 -9.64
N THR A 145 21.68 2.95 -8.98
CA THR A 145 21.37 2.70 -7.57
C THR A 145 20.26 1.67 -7.46
N SER A 146 20.56 0.56 -6.78
CA SER A 146 19.56 -0.46 -6.43
C SER A 146 18.70 -0.03 -5.26
N ASP A 147 17.58 -0.72 -5.07
CA ASP A 147 16.69 -0.51 -3.94
C ASP A 147 17.35 -0.86 -2.62
N VAL A 148 16.96 -0.14 -1.58
CA VAL A 148 17.37 -0.36 -0.18
C VAL A 148 16.18 -0.71 0.68
N ASP A 149 16.43 -1.29 1.85
CA ASP A 149 15.39 -1.49 2.85
C ASP A 149 14.90 -0.15 3.36
N GLY A 150 13.59 0.01 3.38
CA GLY A 150 12.92 1.21 3.82
C GLY A 150 11.52 0.89 4.32
N GLU A 151 10.69 1.90 4.39
CA GLU A 151 9.29 1.75 4.78
C GLU A 151 8.42 2.76 4.02
N VAL A 152 7.18 2.38 3.76
CA VAL A 152 6.18 3.27 3.15
C VAL A 152 5.01 3.46 4.09
N MET A 153 4.42 4.64 4.03
CA MET A 153 3.26 5.00 4.82
C MET A 153 2.01 4.38 4.18
N VAL A 154 1.40 3.41 4.84
CA VAL A 154 0.23 2.67 4.32
C VAL A 154 -1.08 3.10 4.95
N ASP A 155 -1.07 3.74 6.11
CA ASP A 155 -2.27 4.20 6.78
C ASP A 155 -2.09 5.58 7.43
N MET A 156 -2.87 6.54 6.95
CA MET A 156 -2.95 7.90 7.50
C MET A 156 -4.26 8.17 8.25
N SER A 157 -5.15 7.19 8.36
CA SER A 157 -6.48 7.39 8.95
C SER A 157 -6.42 7.82 10.41
N GLY A 158 -5.37 7.43 11.12
CA GLY A 158 -5.10 7.79 12.51
C GLY A 158 -4.20 9.02 12.69
N MET A 159 -3.82 9.75 11.64
CA MET A 159 -2.85 10.85 11.71
C MET A 159 -3.26 11.94 12.69
N MET A 160 -4.54 12.29 12.75
CA MET A 160 -5.09 13.27 13.70
C MET A 160 -5.00 12.80 15.16
N SER A 161 -4.87 11.49 15.38
CA SER A 161 -4.69 10.87 16.70
C SER A 161 -3.21 10.53 16.99
N GLY A 162 -2.30 10.98 16.13
CA GLY A 162 -0.86 10.72 16.26
C GLY A 162 -0.43 9.33 15.81
N PHE A 163 -1.30 8.58 15.12
CA PHE A 163 -0.98 7.26 14.56
C PHE A 163 -0.82 7.34 13.04
N VAL A 164 0.31 6.83 12.57
CA VAL A 164 0.58 6.61 11.15
C VAL A 164 1.10 5.19 10.99
N GLY A 165 0.48 4.41 10.11
CA GLY A 165 0.91 3.05 9.80
C GLY A 165 1.99 3.05 8.72
N TYR A 166 3.14 2.41 9.02
CA TYR A 166 4.23 2.18 8.08
C TYR A 166 4.38 0.69 7.81
N GLN A 167 4.76 0.36 6.58
CA GLN A 167 5.09 -1.01 6.19
C GLN A 167 6.52 -1.08 5.67
N PRO A 168 7.35 -2.00 6.20
CA PRO A 168 8.66 -2.27 5.64
C PRO A 168 8.56 -2.76 4.19
N THR A 169 9.38 -2.19 3.32
CA THR A 169 9.48 -2.59 1.92
C THR A 169 10.82 -2.13 1.35
N LYS A 170 11.11 -2.51 0.11
CA LYS A 170 12.21 -1.91 -0.65
C LYS A 170 11.75 -0.57 -1.22
N VAL A 171 12.68 0.39 -1.26
CA VAL A 171 12.48 1.70 -1.90
C VAL A 171 13.71 2.07 -2.72
N ASN A 172 13.50 2.79 -3.82
CA ASN A 172 14.60 3.31 -4.62
C ASN A 172 14.81 4.80 -4.30
N GLU A 173 15.91 5.10 -3.63
CA GLU A 173 16.22 6.47 -3.18
C GLU A 173 16.48 7.45 -4.33
N VAL A 174 16.84 6.95 -5.52
CA VAL A 174 17.02 7.78 -6.71
C VAL A 174 15.67 8.14 -7.30
N LEU A 175 14.81 7.14 -7.51
CA LEU A 175 13.46 7.37 -8.04
C LEU A 175 12.63 8.25 -7.09
N ALA A 176 12.79 8.12 -5.78
CA ALA A 176 12.11 8.96 -4.79
C ALA A 176 12.38 10.47 -4.96
N LYS A 177 13.45 10.87 -5.65
CA LYS A 177 13.81 12.28 -5.91
C LYS A 177 12.93 12.97 -6.96
N TRP A 178 12.01 12.28 -7.59
CA TRP A 178 11.14 12.87 -8.61
C TRP A 178 10.23 13.98 -8.06
N VAL A 179 9.92 13.93 -6.78
CA VAL A 179 9.09 14.90 -6.08
C VAL A 179 9.70 15.26 -4.73
N THR A 180 9.58 16.52 -4.36
CA THR A 180 9.92 17.04 -3.03
C THR A 180 8.65 17.41 -2.30
N ALA A 181 8.43 16.82 -1.12
CA ALA A 181 7.33 17.15 -0.23
C ALA A 181 7.83 18.14 0.84
N THR A 182 7.22 19.32 0.91
CA THR A 182 7.59 20.36 1.88
C THR A 182 6.43 20.59 2.84
N PRO A 183 6.63 20.47 4.18
CA PRO A 183 5.60 20.78 5.15
C PRO A 183 5.15 22.23 5.04
N THR A 184 3.83 22.48 5.03
CA THR A 184 3.25 23.82 4.92
C THR A 184 2.94 24.46 6.27
N GLY A 185 2.83 23.66 7.32
CA GLY A 185 2.37 24.09 8.65
C GLY A 185 0.86 24.38 8.72
N SER A 186 0.11 24.07 7.66
CA SER A 186 -1.34 24.26 7.55
C SER A 186 -1.97 23.16 6.72
N MET A 187 -3.25 23.27 6.42
CA MET A 187 -3.91 22.34 5.46
C MET A 187 -3.87 22.92 4.04
N PRO A 188 -3.48 22.14 3.03
CA PRO A 188 -2.94 20.79 3.09
C PRO A 188 -1.56 20.73 3.75
N PRO A 189 -1.22 19.63 4.47
CA PRO A 189 -0.02 19.59 5.33
C PRO A 189 1.31 19.64 4.54
N TYR A 190 1.28 19.31 3.26
CA TYR A 190 2.44 19.33 2.38
C TYR A 190 2.14 20.03 1.07
N SER A 191 3.14 20.70 0.54
CA SER A 191 3.25 21.09 -0.86
C SER A 191 4.23 20.18 -1.58
N TYR A 192 3.99 19.92 -2.86
CA TYR A 192 4.79 19.02 -3.66
C TYR A 192 5.37 19.74 -4.87
N GLU A 193 6.64 19.50 -5.13
CA GLU A 193 7.33 20.06 -6.29
C GLU A 193 8.01 18.94 -7.08
N ILE A 194 7.68 18.84 -8.37
CA ILE A 194 8.25 17.84 -9.28
C ILE A 194 9.51 18.42 -9.90
N ASN A 195 10.60 17.65 -9.92
CA ASN A 195 11.87 18.13 -10.47
C ASN A 195 11.93 18.11 -12.00
N GLY A 196 11.04 17.36 -12.68
CA GLY A 196 10.96 17.25 -14.14
C GLY A 196 12.17 16.58 -14.82
N LYS A 197 13.09 16.01 -14.06
CA LYS A 197 14.28 15.36 -14.60
C LYS A 197 13.97 13.99 -15.18
N VAL A 198 14.84 13.55 -16.09
CA VAL A 198 14.73 12.21 -16.68
C VAL A 198 15.42 11.20 -15.79
N PHE A 199 14.71 10.12 -15.51
CA PHE A 199 15.24 8.94 -14.84
C PHE A 199 15.43 7.83 -15.86
N VAL A 200 16.44 6.99 -15.64
CA VAL A 200 16.59 5.73 -16.38
C VAL A 200 16.57 4.59 -15.38
N VAL A 201 15.70 3.63 -15.64
CA VAL A 201 15.59 2.39 -14.87
C VAL A 201 16.25 1.28 -15.67
N LYS A 202 17.14 0.54 -15.01
CA LYS A 202 17.66 -0.73 -15.50
C LYS A 202 16.83 -1.84 -14.88
N THR A 203 16.19 -2.64 -15.71
CA THR A 203 15.38 -3.78 -15.25
C THR A 203 16.27 -4.94 -14.79
N ALA A 204 15.68 -5.91 -14.08
CA ALA A 204 16.38 -7.13 -13.68
C ALA A 204 16.94 -7.92 -14.87
N SER A 205 16.29 -7.85 -16.05
CA SER A 205 16.75 -8.46 -17.31
C SER A 205 17.88 -7.69 -17.98
N GLY A 206 18.22 -6.50 -17.49
CA GLY A 206 19.28 -5.65 -18.02
C GLY A 206 18.85 -4.69 -19.13
N GLU A 207 17.57 -4.61 -19.44
CA GLU A 207 17.01 -3.62 -20.35
C GLU A 207 16.86 -2.26 -19.64
N TYR A 208 16.72 -1.19 -20.43
CA TYR A 208 16.60 0.16 -19.90
C TYR A 208 15.26 0.77 -20.30
N ALA A 209 14.66 1.51 -19.37
CA ALA A 209 13.52 2.39 -19.61
C ALA A 209 13.89 3.81 -19.20
N LYS A 210 13.44 4.83 -19.92
CA LYS A 210 13.51 6.22 -19.48
C LYS A 210 12.14 6.71 -19.08
N LEU A 211 12.07 7.55 -18.05
CA LEU A 211 10.84 8.16 -17.57
C LEU A 211 11.08 9.62 -17.16
N ARG A 212 10.05 10.44 -17.32
CA ARG A 212 10.01 11.80 -16.80
C ARG A 212 8.65 12.03 -16.16
N PHE A 213 8.64 12.34 -14.88
CA PHE A 213 7.41 12.65 -14.16
C PHE A 213 6.91 14.05 -14.53
N THR A 214 5.62 14.15 -14.80
CA THR A 214 4.99 15.38 -15.29
C THR A 214 3.97 15.93 -14.32
N ASP A 215 3.36 15.11 -13.48
CA ASP A 215 2.38 15.52 -12.48
C ASP A 215 2.32 14.53 -11.30
N MET A 216 1.83 15.03 -10.17
CA MET A 216 1.52 14.26 -8.98
C MET A 216 0.00 14.12 -8.78
N SER A 217 -0.78 14.18 -9.84
CA SER A 217 -2.22 13.95 -9.85
C SER A 217 -2.60 13.03 -11.00
N ASP A 218 -3.71 12.33 -10.86
CA ASP A 218 -4.30 11.56 -11.95
C ASP A 218 -5.14 12.48 -12.87
N ALA A 219 -5.67 11.90 -13.96
CA ALA A 219 -6.51 12.61 -14.92
C ALA A 219 -7.81 13.17 -14.31
N THR A 220 -8.20 12.74 -13.11
CA THR A 220 -9.37 13.26 -12.37
C THR A 220 -9.00 14.37 -11.39
N GLY A 221 -7.71 14.72 -11.29
CA GLY A 221 -7.19 15.71 -10.35
C GLY A 221 -7.02 15.19 -8.92
N LYS A 222 -7.08 13.86 -8.71
CA LYS A 222 -6.79 13.24 -7.42
C LYS A 222 -5.29 13.27 -7.17
N ASN A 223 -4.89 13.91 -6.09
CA ASN A 223 -3.50 13.98 -5.67
C ASN A 223 -2.92 12.61 -5.29
N GLU A 224 -1.59 12.53 -5.25
CA GLU A 224 -0.81 11.36 -4.84
C GLU A 224 -0.79 10.22 -5.88
N ALA A 225 -1.05 10.55 -7.15
CA ALA A 225 -0.86 9.69 -8.30
C ALA A 225 0.31 10.20 -9.13
N ALA A 226 1.24 9.32 -9.52
CA ALA A 226 2.34 9.69 -10.39
C ALA A 226 1.89 9.64 -11.86
N THR A 227 2.00 10.77 -12.55
CA THR A 227 1.84 10.86 -14.01
C THR A 227 3.21 11.06 -14.65
N PHE A 228 3.54 10.28 -15.67
CA PHE A 228 4.84 10.32 -16.31
C PHE A 228 4.78 9.92 -17.77
N ASP A 229 5.75 10.44 -18.56
CA ASP A 229 6.07 9.97 -19.89
C ASP A 229 7.17 8.93 -19.81
N TYR A 230 7.15 7.92 -20.66
CA TYR A 230 8.18 6.88 -20.68
C TYR A 230 8.46 6.32 -22.07
N GLU A 231 9.62 5.72 -22.23
CA GLU A 231 9.98 4.88 -23.38
C GLU A 231 10.65 3.60 -22.89
N PHE A 232 10.16 2.47 -23.39
CA PHE A 232 10.72 1.15 -23.14
C PHE A 232 10.58 0.26 -24.38
N PRO A 233 11.61 -0.49 -24.77
CA PRO A 233 12.99 -0.36 -24.30
C PRO A 233 13.64 0.93 -24.79
N LEU A 234 14.60 1.44 -24.02
CA LEU A 234 15.39 2.61 -24.38
C LEU A 234 16.28 2.28 -25.59
N LYS A 235 16.22 3.11 -26.62
CA LYS A 235 16.99 2.96 -27.86
C LYS A 235 18.38 3.58 -27.79
#